data_77164a8fb58df7d7ba11548040c57dca
#
_entry.id   77164a8fb58df7d7ba11548040c57dca
#
_cell.length_a   1.000
_cell.length_b   1.000
_cell.length_c   1.000
_cell.angle_alpha   90.00
_cell.angle_beta   90.00
_cell.angle_gamma   90.00
#
_symmetry.space_group_name_H-M   'P 1'
#
loop_
_entity.id
_entity.type
_entity.pdbx_description
1 polymer ?
#
loop_
_entity_poly.entity_id
_entity_poly.type
_entity_poly.pdbx_seq_one_letter_code
_entity_poly.pdbx_strand_id
1 'polypeptide(L)'
;MDGVIVINKSLGCTSFDIVRQVKKIFGKKVGHTGTLDPMAEGVLPILIGKGTLISKYLINHDKTYVATLTLGKKTDTADSEGKVLCEEKIDGKMLEKDFVESKLKGFLGKQKQIQPIYSAIKVNGKKLYEYARKNEDVEIKPRDIEIYDIKLLKIEEQNITFKCSCSKGTYIRSLCEDIAESLGTIGYMSKLIREKVGEFEIKDAITIQELQENFNNRDFWDKYFISIESLFQKCNQVILDDNRLKHFLNGVKITVKQEDGLYRIYNNQSFIGLGKLENHLLKRDIIL
;
A
#
# COMPACT_ATOMS: atom_id res chain seq x y z
N MET A 1 23.12 1.32 -4.64
CA MET A 1 22.07 1.36 -3.60
C MET A 1 21.06 0.28 -3.88
N ASP A 2 20.66 -0.50 -2.87
CA ASP A 2 19.61 -1.53 -2.92
C ASP A 2 18.80 -1.41 -1.62
N GLY A 3 17.54 -1.01 -1.71
CA GLY A 3 16.71 -0.70 -0.53
C GLY A 3 15.36 -0.11 -0.89
N VAL A 4 14.88 0.80 -0.06
CA VAL A 4 13.56 1.43 -0.18
C VAL A 4 13.70 2.95 -0.06
N ILE A 5 12.93 3.67 -0.86
CA ILE A 5 12.63 5.08 -0.66
C ILE A 5 11.11 5.25 -0.61
N VAL A 6 10.65 6.26 0.10
CA VAL A 6 9.22 6.56 0.18
C VAL A 6 8.93 7.77 -0.69
N ILE A 7 8.14 7.59 -1.75
CA ILE A 7 7.75 8.69 -2.63
C ILE A 7 6.37 9.21 -2.22
N ASN A 8 6.26 10.52 -2.09
CA ASN A 8 4.97 11.21 -2.07
C ASN A 8 4.48 11.32 -3.52
N LYS A 9 3.62 10.36 -3.93
CA LYS A 9 3.08 10.35 -5.28
C LYS A 9 2.16 11.56 -5.47
N SER A 10 2.42 12.35 -6.49
CA SER A 10 1.58 13.48 -6.86
C SER A 10 0.31 13.05 -7.61
N LEU A 11 -0.68 13.94 -7.61
CA LEU A 11 -1.90 13.83 -8.39
C LEU A 11 -1.60 13.69 -9.89
N GLY A 12 -2.46 12.97 -10.62
CA GLY A 12 -2.45 12.91 -12.09
C GLY A 12 -1.41 11.99 -12.71
N CYS A 13 -0.61 11.26 -11.92
CA CYS A 13 0.31 10.23 -12.43
C CYS A 13 -0.01 8.86 -11.86
N THR A 14 0.30 7.81 -12.61
CA THR A 14 0.15 6.43 -12.12
C THR A 14 1.31 6.02 -11.21
N SER A 15 1.10 5.02 -10.35
CA SER A 15 2.20 4.41 -9.57
C SER A 15 3.30 3.84 -10.49
N PHE A 16 2.95 3.42 -11.70
CA PHE A 16 3.92 2.92 -12.67
C PHE A 16 4.76 4.04 -13.30
N ASP A 17 4.22 5.26 -13.44
CA ASP A 17 5.00 6.41 -13.91
C ASP A 17 6.08 6.77 -12.89
N ILE A 18 5.77 6.72 -11.60
CA ILE A 18 6.76 6.87 -10.52
C ILE A 18 7.85 5.80 -10.62
N VAL A 19 7.47 4.52 -10.77
CA VAL A 19 8.42 3.42 -10.96
C VAL A 19 9.33 3.66 -12.16
N ARG A 20 8.77 4.14 -13.29
CA ARG A 20 9.53 4.44 -14.51
C ARG A 20 10.54 5.57 -14.29
N GLN A 21 10.13 6.65 -13.62
CA GLN A 21 11.01 7.77 -13.31
C GLN A 21 12.16 7.35 -12.36
N VAL A 22 11.84 6.66 -11.27
CA VAL A 22 12.85 6.15 -10.33
C VAL A 22 13.79 5.15 -11.02
N LYS A 23 13.26 4.27 -11.89
CA LYS A 23 14.08 3.35 -12.68
C LYS A 23 15.07 4.08 -13.58
N LYS A 24 14.66 5.21 -14.20
CA LYS A 24 15.53 6.03 -15.04
C LYS A 24 16.66 6.67 -14.21
N ILE A 25 16.35 7.13 -12.99
CA ILE A 25 17.33 7.76 -12.10
C ILE A 25 18.36 6.75 -11.61
N PHE A 26 17.93 5.57 -11.15
CA PHE A 26 18.83 4.59 -10.54
C PHE A 26 19.49 3.60 -11.52
N GLY A 27 18.95 3.44 -12.74
CA GLY A 27 19.43 2.43 -13.69
C GLY A 27 19.25 0.98 -13.23
N LYS A 28 18.40 0.73 -12.23
CA LYS A 28 18.19 -0.58 -11.59
C LYS A 28 16.75 -1.07 -11.74
N LYS A 29 16.52 -2.33 -11.35
CA LYS A 29 15.15 -2.85 -11.18
C LYS A 29 14.43 -2.06 -10.08
N VAL A 30 13.20 -1.66 -10.33
CA VAL A 30 12.36 -0.90 -9.40
C VAL A 30 10.97 -1.52 -9.33
N GLY A 31 10.35 -1.50 -8.17
CA GLY A 31 8.99 -1.93 -7.92
C GLY A 31 8.33 -1.08 -6.84
N HIS A 32 7.06 -1.30 -6.56
CA HIS A 32 6.32 -0.67 -5.45
C HIS A 32 5.52 -1.70 -4.66
N THR A 33 5.05 -1.34 -3.46
CA THR A 33 4.36 -2.26 -2.53
C THR A 33 2.85 -2.08 -2.47
N GLY A 34 2.27 -1.28 -3.35
CA GLY A 34 0.82 -1.06 -3.41
C GLY A 34 0.45 0.09 -4.33
N THR A 35 -0.34 -0.20 -5.33
CA THR A 35 -0.81 0.80 -6.31
C THR A 35 -1.61 1.90 -5.62
N LEU A 36 -1.43 3.13 -6.08
CA LEU A 36 -2.33 4.27 -5.91
C LEU A 36 -2.94 4.60 -7.26
N ASP A 37 -4.24 4.91 -7.25
CA ASP A 37 -4.96 5.37 -8.44
C ASP A 37 -4.37 6.70 -8.94
N PRO A 38 -4.54 7.09 -10.22
CA PRO A 38 -3.96 8.33 -10.75
C PRO A 38 -4.41 9.57 -9.99
N MET A 39 -5.69 9.61 -9.60
CA MET A 39 -6.30 10.70 -8.81
C MET A 39 -5.87 10.70 -7.33
N ALA A 40 -5.19 9.67 -6.84
CA ALA A 40 -4.75 9.57 -5.46
C ALA A 40 -3.32 10.09 -5.28
N GLU A 41 -3.02 10.60 -4.08
CA GLU A 41 -1.73 11.13 -3.69
C GLU A 41 -1.15 10.38 -2.47
N GLY A 42 0.11 10.66 -2.15
CA GLY A 42 0.72 10.28 -0.87
C GLY A 42 1.69 9.11 -0.95
N VAL A 43 1.85 8.44 0.18
CA VAL A 43 2.91 7.46 0.47
C VAL A 43 2.92 6.30 -0.52
N LEU A 44 3.99 6.20 -1.29
CA LEU A 44 4.27 5.09 -2.21
C LEU A 44 5.68 4.55 -1.96
N PRO A 45 5.83 3.46 -1.17
CA PRO A 45 7.14 2.84 -0.97
C PRO A 45 7.65 2.24 -2.28
N ILE A 46 8.84 2.66 -2.69
CA ILE A 46 9.52 2.24 -3.91
C ILE A 46 10.73 1.39 -3.55
N LEU A 47 10.79 0.20 -4.13
CA LEU A 47 11.82 -0.80 -3.95
C LEU A 47 12.86 -0.68 -5.05
N ILE A 48 14.15 -0.55 -4.70
CA ILE A 48 15.25 -0.32 -5.63
C ILE A 48 16.21 -1.51 -5.62
N GLY A 49 16.55 -2.02 -6.78
CA GLY A 49 17.52 -3.11 -6.97
C GLY A 49 17.09 -4.37 -6.23
N LYS A 50 17.98 -4.90 -5.36
CA LYS A 50 17.71 -6.06 -4.50
C LYS A 50 16.58 -5.79 -3.48
N GLY A 51 16.23 -4.52 -3.20
CA GLY A 51 15.04 -4.15 -2.44
C GLY A 51 13.74 -4.73 -3.01
N THR A 52 13.67 -5.02 -4.31
CA THR A 52 12.51 -5.69 -4.90
C THR A 52 12.26 -7.10 -4.38
N LEU A 53 13.26 -7.75 -3.80
CA LEU A 53 13.17 -9.11 -3.23
C LEU A 53 12.35 -9.13 -1.93
N ILE A 54 12.34 -8.00 -1.18
CA ILE A 54 11.61 -7.92 0.10
C ILE A 54 10.14 -7.51 -0.07
N SER A 55 9.64 -7.36 -1.30
CA SER A 55 8.25 -6.92 -1.58
C SER A 55 7.21 -7.75 -0.82
N LYS A 56 7.41 -9.06 -0.69
CA LYS A 56 6.50 -9.98 0.01
C LYS A 56 6.28 -9.63 1.49
N TYR A 57 7.24 -8.95 2.12
CA TYR A 57 7.14 -8.50 3.51
C TYR A 57 6.43 -7.15 3.65
N LEU A 58 6.46 -6.32 2.63
CA LEU A 58 5.95 -4.95 2.67
C LEU A 58 4.55 -4.78 2.06
N ILE A 59 4.14 -5.68 1.16
CA ILE A 59 2.85 -5.57 0.45
C ILE A 59 1.64 -5.76 1.37
N ASN A 60 1.82 -6.48 2.47
CA ASN A 60 0.75 -6.85 3.40
C ASN A 60 0.53 -5.83 4.53
N HIS A 61 1.21 -4.70 4.51
CA HIS A 61 1.07 -3.67 5.53
C HIS A 61 -0.31 -3.02 5.49
N ASP A 62 -0.79 -2.62 6.68
CA ASP A 62 -1.97 -1.79 6.84
C ASP A 62 -1.74 -0.39 6.28
N LYS A 63 -2.80 0.32 5.98
CA LYS A 63 -2.76 1.65 5.36
C LYS A 63 -3.65 2.62 6.11
N THR A 64 -3.25 3.89 6.09
CA THR A 64 -4.08 4.99 6.58
C THR A 64 -4.29 5.98 5.45
N TYR A 65 -5.54 6.37 5.27
CA TYR A 65 -5.97 7.27 4.21
C TYR A 65 -6.75 8.45 4.78
N VAL A 66 -6.65 9.59 4.11
CA VAL A 66 -7.64 10.66 4.17
C VAL A 66 -8.38 10.65 2.85
N ALA A 67 -9.69 10.48 2.90
CA ALA A 67 -10.56 10.41 1.74
C ALA A 67 -11.65 11.47 1.82
N THR A 68 -12.05 11.99 0.66
CA THR A 68 -13.25 12.83 0.54
C THR A 68 -14.28 12.07 -0.30
N LEU A 69 -15.42 11.81 0.31
CA LEU A 69 -16.63 11.30 -0.30
C LEU A 69 -17.49 12.49 -0.75
N THR A 70 -17.85 12.55 -2.02
CA THR A 70 -18.83 13.51 -2.56
C THR A 70 -20.16 12.80 -2.76
N LEU A 71 -21.21 13.30 -2.10
CA LEU A 71 -22.57 12.75 -2.16
C LEU A 71 -23.35 13.24 -3.37
N GLY A 72 -24.44 12.55 -3.71
CA GLY A 72 -25.42 12.94 -4.71
C GLY A 72 -25.05 12.60 -6.15
N LYS A 73 -23.90 11.96 -6.40
CA LYS A 73 -23.50 11.51 -7.73
C LYS A 73 -22.87 10.14 -7.66
N LYS A 74 -23.12 9.30 -8.67
CA LYS A 74 -22.45 8.01 -8.85
C LYS A 74 -21.64 8.03 -10.13
N THR A 75 -20.40 7.48 -10.09
CA THR A 75 -19.55 7.35 -11.27
C THR A 75 -19.27 5.87 -11.57
N ASP A 76 -18.91 5.56 -12.81
CA ASP A 76 -18.63 4.18 -13.25
C ASP A 76 -17.35 3.59 -12.62
N THR A 77 -16.41 4.45 -12.18
CA THR A 77 -15.17 4.04 -11.50
C THR A 77 -15.22 4.16 -9.98
N ALA A 78 -16.33 4.69 -9.44
CA ALA A 78 -16.50 5.06 -8.04
C ALA A 78 -15.51 6.14 -7.56
N ASP A 79 -14.88 6.88 -8.47
CA ASP A 79 -13.98 8.00 -8.20
C ASP A 79 -14.21 9.18 -9.17
N SER A 80 -13.45 10.27 -9.01
CA SER A 80 -13.58 11.50 -9.79
C SER A 80 -13.12 11.40 -11.26
N GLU A 81 -12.46 10.30 -11.65
CA GLU A 81 -12.01 10.08 -13.04
C GLU A 81 -13.11 9.41 -13.89
N GLY A 82 -14.16 8.88 -13.24
CA GLY A 82 -15.26 8.19 -13.90
C GLY A 82 -16.31 9.10 -14.51
N LYS A 83 -17.11 8.51 -15.41
CA LYS A 83 -18.29 9.17 -15.99
C LYS A 83 -19.44 9.13 -14.99
N VAL A 84 -20.15 10.25 -14.82
CA VAL A 84 -21.36 10.31 -14.00
C VAL A 84 -22.45 9.42 -14.63
N LEU A 85 -22.94 8.47 -13.86
CA LEU A 85 -23.99 7.53 -14.23
C LEU A 85 -25.38 8.06 -13.84
N CYS A 86 -25.50 8.62 -12.64
CA CYS A 86 -26.73 9.22 -12.12
C CYS A 86 -26.44 10.27 -11.05
N GLU A 87 -27.42 11.13 -10.80
CA GLU A 87 -27.39 12.20 -9.80
C GLU A 87 -28.67 12.16 -8.95
N GLU A 88 -28.51 12.45 -7.66
CA GLU A 88 -29.61 12.52 -6.68
C GLU A 88 -29.51 13.81 -5.88
N LYS A 89 -30.67 14.31 -5.44
CA LYS A 89 -30.71 15.42 -4.49
C LYS A 89 -30.34 14.92 -3.09
N ILE A 90 -29.54 15.70 -2.39
CA ILE A 90 -29.11 15.40 -1.03
C ILE A 90 -30.05 16.12 -0.05
N ASP A 91 -30.54 15.37 0.94
CA ASP A 91 -31.21 15.98 2.11
C ASP A 91 -30.13 16.47 3.10
N GLY A 92 -30.29 17.69 3.60
CA GLY A 92 -29.35 18.26 4.57
C GLY A 92 -29.14 17.43 5.84
N LYS A 93 -30.13 16.61 6.22
CA LYS A 93 -29.99 15.65 7.32
C LYS A 93 -28.88 14.63 7.12
N MET A 94 -28.57 14.26 5.87
CA MET A 94 -27.48 13.34 5.53
C MET A 94 -26.10 13.94 5.82
N LEU A 95 -26.02 15.24 6.05
CA LEU A 95 -24.81 16.01 6.33
C LEU A 95 -24.72 16.46 7.79
N GLU A 96 -25.68 16.07 8.64
CA GLU A 96 -25.60 16.33 10.07
C GLU A 96 -24.43 15.56 10.68
N LYS A 97 -23.58 16.26 11.43
CA LYS A 97 -22.32 15.72 11.95
C LYS A 97 -22.51 14.42 12.72
N ASP A 98 -23.43 14.41 13.68
CA ASP A 98 -23.66 13.25 14.55
C ASP A 98 -24.22 12.05 13.77
N PHE A 99 -25.04 12.32 12.75
CA PHE A 99 -25.55 11.28 11.85
C PHE A 99 -24.42 10.67 11.03
N VAL A 100 -23.57 11.48 10.39
CA VAL A 100 -22.41 11.02 9.63
C VAL A 100 -21.44 10.23 10.51
N GLU A 101 -21.10 10.75 11.70
CA GLU A 101 -20.20 10.04 12.64
C GLU A 101 -20.76 8.68 13.07
N SER A 102 -22.07 8.60 13.32
CA SER A 102 -22.75 7.35 13.66
C SER A 102 -22.63 6.33 12.52
N LYS A 103 -22.85 6.77 11.28
CA LYS A 103 -22.73 5.89 10.09
C LYS A 103 -21.29 5.44 9.87
N LEU A 104 -20.31 6.33 9.97
CA LEU A 104 -18.88 5.99 9.85
C LEU A 104 -18.48 4.93 10.90
N LYS A 105 -18.90 5.07 12.16
CA LYS A 105 -18.63 4.09 13.21
C LYS A 105 -19.16 2.69 12.92
N GLY A 106 -20.25 2.59 12.13
CA GLY A 106 -20.82 1.33 11.70
C GLY A 106 -19.89 0.49 10.79
N PHE A 107 -18.86 1.10 10.20
CA PHE A 107 -17.87 0.42 9.37
C PHE A 107 -16.67 -0.11 10.14
N LEU A 108 -16.57 0.12 11.46
CA LEU A 108 -15.46 -0.41 12.25
C LEU A 108 -15.49 -1.94 12.34
N GLY A 109 -14.30 -2.54 12.32
CA GLY A 109 -14.10 -3.98 12.49
C GLY A 109 -14.05 -4.75 11.17
N LYS A 110 -14.24 -6.07 11.30
CA LYS A 110 -14.17 -7.03 10.19
C LYS A 110 -15.45 -7.01 9.35
N GLN A 111 -15.30 -6.93 8.04
CA GLN A 111 -16.41 -6.93 7.11
C GLN A 111 -16.02 -7.49 5.75
N LYS A 112 -17.02 -7.79 4.92
CA LYS A 112 -16.81 -8.19 3.53
C LYS A 112 -17.01 -7.01 2.60
N GLN A 113 -16.08 -6.78 1.68
CA GLN A 113 -16.16 -5.71 0.70
C GLN A 113 -16.11 -6.27 -0.71
N ILE A 114 -17.03 -5.79 -1.56
CA ILE A 114 -16.98 -6.06 -3.01
C ILE A 114 -15.92 -5.12 -3.60
N GLN A 115 -15.01 -5.71 -4.36
CA GLN A 115 -13.91 -4.96 -4.96
C GLN A 115 -14.39 -4.24 -6.22
N PRO A 116 -13.91 -3.02 -6.51
CA PRO A 116 -14.32 -2.31 -7.71
C PRO A 116 -13.85 -3.04 -8.97
N ILE A 117 -14.68 -3.02 -10.02
CA ILE A 117 -14.36 -3.66 -11.30
C ILE A 117 -13.10 -3.04 -11.94
N TYR A 118 -12.86 -1.74 -11.74
CA TYR A 118 -11.63 -1.05 -12.15
C TYR A 118 -10.50 -1.29 -11.14
N SER A 119 -10.07 -2.56 -11.03
CA SER A 119 -8.95 -2.95 -10.18
C SER A 119 -7.97 -3.92 -10.85
N ALA A 120 -6.77 -4.06 -10.30
CA ALA A 120 -5.74 -4.98 -10.79
C ALA A 120 -5.90 -6.42 -10.27
N ILE A 121 -7.00 -6.72 -9.59
CA ILE A 121 -7.32 -8.06 -9.11
C ILE A 121 -7.53 -8.99 -10.31
N LYS A 122 -6.98 -10.20 -10.22
CA LYS A 122 -7.17 -11.22 -11.25
C LYS A 122 -8.32 -12.17 -10.89
N VAL A 123 -9.20 -12.34 -11.85
CA VAL A 123 -10.25 -13.37 -11.86
C VAL A 123 -10.08 -14.17 -13.15
N ASN A 124 -10.01 -15.49 -13.05
CA ASN A 124 -9.77 -16.37 -14.21
C ASN A 124 -8.53 -15.96 -15.04
N GLY A 125 -7.46 -15.51 -14.38
CA GLY A 125 -6.19 -15.13 -15.01
C GLY A 125 -6.16 -13.73 -15.64
N LYS A 126 -7.30 -13.05 -15.81
CA LYS A 126 -7.47 -11.72 -16.42
C LYS A 126 -7.75 -10.69 -15.31
N LYS A 127 -7.24 -9.48 -15.42
CA LYS A 127 -7.48 -8.42 -14.42
C LYS A 127 -8.89 -7.84 -14.56
N LEU A 128 -9.52 -7.45 -13.44
CA LEU A 128 -10.89 -6.92 -13.44
C LEU A 128 -11.05 -5.71 -14.36
N TYR A 129 -10.10 -4.78 -14.39
CA TYR A 129 -10.17 -3.62 -15.30
C TYR A 129 -10.17 -4.01 -16.80
N GLU A 130 -9.68 -5.19 -17.16
CA GLU A 130 -9.71 -5.69 -18.54
C GLU A 130 -11.11 -6.19 -18.93
N TYR A 131 -11.88 -6.73 -17.95
CA TYR A 131 -13.30 -7.04 -18.12
C TYR A 131 -14.10 -5.75 -18.29
N ALA A 132 -13.89 -4.76 -17.38
CA ALA A 132 -14.58 -3.47 -17.44
C ALA A 132 -14.41 -2.78 -18.81
N ARG A 133 -13.17 -2.71 -19.35
CA ARG A 133 -12.89 -2.10 -20.64
C ARG A 133 -13.56 -2.79 -21.84
N LYS A 134 -13.90 -4.06 -21.70
CA LYS A 134 -14.56 -4.86 -22.75
C LYS A 134 -16.05 -5.01 -22.55
N ASN A 135 -16.60 -4.39 -21.49
CA ASN A 135 -17.98 -4.57 -21.02
C ASN A 135 -18.35 -6.07 -20.87
N GLU A 136 -17.40 -6.87 -20.35
CA GLU A 136 -17.61 -8.28 -20.08
C GLU A 136 -18.05 -8.43 -18.62
N ASP A 137 -19.12 -9.19 -18.38
CA ASP A 137 -19.57 -9.52 -17.04
C ASP A 137 -18.60 -10.46 -16.34
N VAL A 138 -18.37 -10.23 -15.06
CA VAL A 138 -17.53 -11.06 -14.21
C VAL A 138 -18.06 -11.06 -12.79
N GLU A 139 -18.18 -12.23 -12.19
CA GLU A 139 -18.55 -12.36 -10.79
C GLU A 139 -17.37 -11.94 -9.89
N ILE A 140 -17.59 -10.91 -9.08
CA ILE A 140 -16.59 -10.40 -8.14
C ILE A 140 -16.96 -10.90 -6.74
N LYS A 141 -16.16 -11.83 -6.21
CA LYS A 141 -16.38 -12.36 -4.86
C LYS A 141 -15.95 -11.34 -3.81
N PRO A 142 -16.77 -11.14 -2.76
CA PRO A 142 -16.39 -10.28 -1.63
C PRO A 142 -15.11 -10.78 -0.96
N ARG A 143 -14.30 -9.85 -0.43
CA ARG A 143 -13.10 -10.16 0.34
C ARG A 143 -13.23 -9.65 1.75
N ASP A 144 -12.63 -10.38 2.68
CA ASP A 144 -12.54 -9.96 4.07
C ASP A 144 -11.56 -8.78 4.17
N ILE A 145 -12.04 -7.72 4.81
CA ILE A 145 -11.26 -6.52 5.16
C ILE A 145 -11.51 -6.18 6.62
N GLU A 146 -10.70 -5.28 7.16
CA GLU A 146 -10.87 -4.76 8.50
C GLU A 146 -10.60 -3.26 8.53
N ILE A 147 -11.53 -2.50 9.09
CA ILE A 147 -11.37 -1.08 9.37
C ILE A 147 -11.03 -0.94 10.85
N TYR A 148 -9.80 -0.51 11.12
CA TYR A 148 -9.28 -0.38 12.49
C TYR A 148 -9.69 0.92 13.17
N ASP A 149 -9.77 1.99 12.37
CA ASP A 149 -10.19 3.33 12.83
C ASP A 149 -10.82 4.08 11.66
N ILE A 150 -11.88 4.83 11.95
CA ILE A 150 -12.50 5.73 10.99
C ILE A 150 -13.03 6.96 11.72
N LYS A 151 -12.63 8.15 11.26
CA LYS A 151 -12.94 9.42 11.91
C LYS A 151 -13.38 10.46 10.89
N LEU A 152 -14.50 11.13 11.17
CA LEU A 152 -14.89 12.31 10.46
C LEU A 152 -13.87 13.44 10.72
N LEU A 153 -13.41 14.08 9.66
CA LEU A 153 -12.54 15.26 9.74
C LEU A 153 -13.30 16.54 9.42
N LYS A 154 -14.15 16.52 8.38
CA LYS A 154 -14.82 17.72 7.86
C LYS A 154 -16.06 17.36 7.05
N ILE A 155 -17.05 18.24 7.09
CA ILE A 155 -18.19 18.26 6.17
C ILE A 155 -18.23 19.64 5.54
N GLU A 156 -18.22 19.71 4.21
CA GLU A 156 -18.35 20.95 3.44
C GLU A 156 -19.26 20.72 2.26
N GLU A 157 -20.36 21.46 2.20
CA GLU A 157 -21.40 21.25 1.19
C GLU A 157 -21.81 19.77 1.13
N GLN A 158 -21.60 19.10 0.00
CA GLN A 158 -21.90 17.68 -0.20
C GLN A 158 -20.68 16.76 0.03
N ASN A 159 -19.56 17.30 0.55
CA ASN A 159 -18.31 16.57 0.72
C ASN A 159 -18.10 16.17 2.18
N ILE A 160 -17.86 14.91 2.41
CA ILE A 160 -17.50 14.32 3.71
C ILE A 160 -16.04 13.87 3.64
N THR A 161 -15.17 14.53 4.39
CA THR A 161 -13.77 14.13 4.50
C THR A 161 -13.56 13.35 5.78
N PHE A 162 -12.99 12.16 5.65
CA PHE A 162 -12.72 11.26 6.77
C PHE A 162 -11.33 10.64 6.69
N LYS A 163 -10.79 10.27 7.84
CA LYS A 163 -9.55 9.49 7.96
C LYS A 163 -9.92 8.04 8.26
N CYS A 164 -9.26 7.10 7.59
CA CYS A 164 -9.51 5.67 7.74
C CYS A 164 -8.20 4.89 7.83
N SER A 165 -8.04 4.06 8.86
CA SER A 165 -6.97 3.07 8.99
C SER A 165 -7.55 1.68 8.75
N CYS A 166 -6.98 0.93 7.81
CA CYS A 166 -7.58 -0.32 7.34
C CYS A 166 -6.54 -1.38 6.96
N SER A 167 -6.99 -2.62 6.90
CA SER A 167 -6.20 -3.76 6.46
C SER A 167 -5.82 -3.67 4.98
N LYS A 168 -4.81 -4.45 4.60
CA LYS A 168 -4.49 -4.65 3.17
C LYS A 168 -5.72 -5.05 2.37
N GLY A 169 -5.79 -4.60 1.12
CA GLY A 169 -6.83 -5.01 0.17
C GLY A 169 -8.15 -4.23 0.32
N THR A 170 -8.26 -3.32 1.27
CA THR A 170 -9.39 -2.40 1.38
C THR A 170 -9.36 -1.38 0.24
N TYR A 171 -10.47 -1.24 -0.48
CA TYR A 171 -10.66 -0.22 -1.51
C TYR A 171 -11.48 0.94 -0.95
N ILE A 172 -10.86 2.10 -0.87
CA ILE A 172 -11.52 3.29 -0.32
C ILE A 172 -12.64 3.80 -1.24
N ARG A 173 -12.55 3.54 -2.54
CA ARG A 173 -13.63 3.80 -3.51
C ARG A 173 -14.92 3.06 -3.14
N SER A 174 -14.84 1.73 -2.95
CA SER A 174 -16.00 0.95 -2.49
C SER A 174 -16.47 1.39 -1.11
N LEU A 175 -15.55 1.69 -0.19
CA LEU A 175 -15.93 2.21 1.14
C LEU A 175 -16.71 3.54 1.03
N CYS A 176 -16.35 4.42 0.11
CA CYS A 176 -17.10 5.66 -0.13
C CYS A 176 -18.51 5.38 -0.67
N GLU A 177 -18.68 4.44 -1.60
CA GLU A 177 -20.00 4.04 -2.07
C GLU A 177 -20.83 3.42 -0.93
N ASP A 178 -20.27 2.50 -0.16
CA ASP A 178 -20.93 1.85 0.97
C ASP A 178 -21.36 2.87 2.04
N ILE A 179 -20.49 3.86 2.35
CA ILE A 179 -20.82 4.97 3.27
C ILE A 179 -21.99 5.81 2.72
N ALA A 180 -21.96 6.19 1.44
CA ALA A 180 -23.03 6.97 0.82
C ALA A 180 -24.38 6.21 0.87
N GLU A 181 -24.38 4.92 0.57
CA GLU A 181 -25.56 4.07 0.68
C GLU A 181 -26.07 4.00 2.13
N SER A 182 -25.20 3.90 3.12
CA SER A 182 -25.59 3.91 4.54
C SER A 182 -26.21 5.23 5.00
N LEU A 183 -25.85 6.33 4.32
CA LEU A 183 -26.42 7.67 4.52
C LEU A 183 -27.77 7.83 3.79
N GLY A 184 -28.17 6.88 2.91
CA GLY A 184 -29.42 6.89 2.15
C GLY A 184 -29.32 7.62 0.80
N THR A 185 -28.14 7.72 0.21
CA THR A 185 -27.89 8.35 -1.08
C THR A 185 -26.77 7.66 -1.85
N ILE A 186 -26.36 8.20 -2.97
CA ILE A 186 -25.20 7.75 -3.76
C ILE A 186 -24.01 8.68 -3.55
N GLY A 187 -22.82 8.18 -3.81
CA GLY A 187 -21.60 8.98 -3.69
C GLY A 187 -20.39 8.34 -4.39
N TYR A 188 -19.34 9.11 -4.53
CA TYR A 188 -18.07 8.65 -5.09
C TYR A 188 -16.88 9.28 -4.35
N MET A 189 -15.71 8.66 -4.44
CA MET A 189 -14.49 9.18 -3.88
C MET A 189 -13.93 10.32 -4.75
N SER A 190 -13.97 11.56 -4.26
CA SER A 190 -13.47 12.72 -5.00
C SER A 190 -12.01 13.06 -4.72
N LYS A 191 -11.48 12.68 -3.54
CA LYS A 191 -10.06 12.85 -3.18
C LYS A 191 -9.57 11.68 -2.35
N LEU A 192 -8.29 11.33 -2.52
CA LEU A 192 -7.64 10.31 -1.72
C LEU A 192 -6.17 10.67 -1.48
N ILE A 193 -5.79 10.68 -0.20
CA ILE A 193 -4.40 10.82 0.22
C ILE A 193 -4.03 9.61 1.07
N ARG A 194 -3.03 8.83 0.66
CA ARG A 194 -2.49 7.77 1.50
C ARG A 194 -1.42 8.35 2.43
N GLU A 195 -1.76 8.52 3.69
CA GLU A 195 -0.85 9.09 4.68
C GLU A 195 0.18 8.09 5.21
N LYS A 196 -0.19 6.77 5.21
CA LYS A 196 0.66 5.75 5.83
C LYS A 196 0.54 4.38 5.15
N VAL A 197 1.67 3.67 5.08
CA VAL A 197 1.77 2.25 4.69
C VAL A 197 2.71 1.56 5.68
N GLY A 198 2.18 0.73 6.59
CA GLY A 198 2.98 0.14 7.66
C GLY A 198 3.67 1.20 8.51
N GLU A 199 4.99 1.21 8.53
CA GLU A 199 5.80 2.20 9.26
C GLU A 199 6.15 3.45 8.41
N PHE A 200 5.86 3.46 7.10
CA PHE A 200 6.16 4.58 6.21
C PHE A 200 5.07 5.64 6.29
N GLU A 201 5.45 6.87 6.64
CA GLU A 201 4.53 8.01 6.79
C GLU A 201 4.79 9.10 5.75
N ILE A 202 3.78 9.92 5.46
CA ILE A 202 3.87 10.97 4.45
C ILE A 202 4.91 12.05 4.79
N LYS A 203 5.17 12.28 6.08
CA LYS A 203 6.19 13.22 6.55
C LYS A 203 7.62 12.81 6.19
N ASP A 204 7.83 11.49 5.96
CA ASP A 204 9.13 10.90 5.62
C ASP A 204 9.25 10.64 4.11
N ALA A 205 8.21 10.99 3.35
CA ALA A 205 8.17 10.80 1.90
C ALA A 205 8.75 12.03 1.18
N ILE A 206 9.40 11.76 0.05
CA ILE A 206 9.98 12.77 -0.84
C ILE A 206 9.25 12.81 -2.18
N THR A 207 9.27 13.93 -2.86
CA THR A 207 8.79 14.07 -4.22
C THR A 207 9.83 13.54 -5.23
N ILE A 208 9.38 13.26 -6.46
CA ILE A 208 10.33 12.92 -7.55
C ILE A 208 11.27 14.08 -7.85
N GLN A 209 10.79 15.32 -7.73
CA GLN A 209 11.62 16.49 -7.94
C GLN A 209 12.75 16.58 -6.90
N GLU A 210 12.43 16.46 -5.60
CA GLU A 210 13.44 16.43 -4.53
C GLU A 210 14.45 15.30 -4.74
N LEU A 211 13.99 14.13 -5.17
CA LEU A 211 14.87 13.01 -5.49
C LEU A 211 15.86 13.35 -6.62
N GLN A 212 15.40 14.03 -7.68
CA GLN A 212 16.25 14.42 -8.81
C GLN A 212 17.26 15.49 -8.42
N GLU A 213 16.83 16.51 -7.69
CA GLU A 213 17.66 17.63 -7.28
C GLU A 213 18.76 17.21 -6.28
N ASN A 214 18.48 16.21 -5.43
CA ASN A 214 19.37 15.77 -4.36
C ASN A 214 20.06 14.44 -4.64
N PHE A 215 20.03 13.93 -5.86
CA PHE A 215 20.57 12.59 -6.19
C PHE A 215 22.06 12.41 -5.80
N ASN A 216 22.86 13.47 -5.90
CA ASN A 216 24.29 13.47 -5.54
C ASN A 216 24.57 13.91 -4.10
N ASN A 217 23.54 14.20 -3.31
CA ASN A 217 23.69 14.65 -1.92
C ASN A 217 23.68 13.46 -0.96
N ARG A 218 24.80 13.26 -0.24
CA ARG A 218 24.95 12.14 0.70
C ARG A 218 24.01 12.26 1.90
N ASP A 219 23.89 13.44 2.50
CA ASP A 219 23.04 13.68 3.68
C ASP A 219 21.57 13.41 3.37
N PHE A 220 21.16 13.69 2.12
CA PHE A 220 19.82 13.34 1.64
C PHE A 220 19.59 11.83 1.66
N TRP A 221 20.57 11.02 1.20
CA TRP A 221 20.45 9.58 1.22
C TRP A 221 20.49 8.99 2.63
N ASP A 222 21.32 9.54 3.51
CA ASP A 222 21.41 9.10 4.91
C ASP A 222 20.06 9.32 5.63
N LYS A 223 19.28 10.32 5.20
CA LYS A 223 17.97 10.62 5.77
C LYS A 223 16.83 9.82 5.16
N TYR A 224 16.78 9.67 3.83
CA TYR A 224 15.59 9.17 3.12
C TYR A 224 15.73 7.76 2.52
N PHE A 225 16.94 7.23 2.45
CA PHE A 225 17.17 5.89 1.93
C PHE A 225 17.14 4.86 3.07
N ILE A 226 16.26 3.90 2.93
CA ILE A 226 16.07 2.85 3.92
C ILE A 226 16.75 1.59 3.41
N SER A 227 17.80 1.13 4.09
CA SER A 227 18.50 -0.11 3.74
C SER A 227 17.61 -1.34 4.00
N ILE A 228 17.89 -2.44 3.25
CA ILE A 228 17.16 -3.69 3.50
C ILE A 228 17.40 -4.15 4.93
N GLU A 229 18.64 -4.04 5.43
CA GLU A 229 19.01 -4.44 6.78
C GLU A 229 18.22 -3.68 7.85
N SER A 230 18.06 -2.35 7.69
CA SER A 230 17.36 -1.51 8.68
C SER A 230 15.88 -1.85 8.80
N LEU A 231 15.22 -2.28 7.72
CA LEU A 231 13.82 -2.71 7.74
C LEU A 231 13.56 -3.96 8.58
N PHE A 232 14.61 -4.75 8.85
CA PHE A 232 14.50 -5.99 9.62
C PHE A 232 15.23 -5.93 10.96
N GLN A 233 15.53 -4.73 11.49
CA GLN A 233 16.25 -4.57 12.76
C GLN A 233 15.56 -5.26 13.95
N LYS A 234 14.23 -5.41 13.90
CA LYS A 234 13.46 -6.14 14.92
C LYS A 234 13.64 -7.67 14.84
N CYS A 235 14.16 -8.19 13.74
CA CYS A 235 14.48 -9.61 13.60
C CYS A 235 15.79 -9.94 14.30
N ASN A 236 15.83 -11.08 14.97
CA ASN A 236 17.06 -11.63 15.53
C ASN A 236 18.10 -11.89 14.43
N GLN A 237 19.35 -12.13 14.82
CA GLN A 237 20.44 -12.39 13.89
C GLN A 237 21.06 -13.76 14.08
N VAL A 238 21.58 -14.32 13.00
CA VAL A 238 22.45 -15.50 12.98
C VAL A 238 23.73 -15.14 12.24
N ILE A 239 24.87 -15.37 12.91
CA ILE A 239 26.19 -15.18 12.31
C ILE A 239 26.67 -16.54 11.84
N LEU A 240 27.01 -16.66 10.56
CA LEU A 240 27.53 -17.85 9.95
C LEU A 240 29.04 -17.66 9.68
N ASP A 241 29.87 -18.66 10.05
CA ASP A 241 31.25 -18.74 9.57
C ASP A 241 31.30 -19.03 8.06
N ASP A 242 32.46 -18.93 7.45
CA ASP A 242 32.63 -19.06 6.00
C ASP A 242 32.14 -20.41 5.46
N ASN A 243 32.37 -21.50 6.20
CA ASN A 243 31.96 -22.82 5.77
C ASN A 243 30.44 -22.99 5.82
N ARG A 244 29.80 -22.59 6.93
CA ARG A 244 28.36 -22.61 7.07
C ARG A 244 27.68 -21.64 6.08
N LEU A 245 28.27 -20.47 5.84
CA LEU A 245 27.79 -19.54 4.81
C LEU A 245 27.80 -20.16 3.43
N LYS A 246 28.90 -20.82 3.02
CA LYS A 246 28.96 -21.50 1.74
C LYS A 246 27.86 -22.54 1.57
N HIS A 247 27.60 -23.34 2.58
CA HIS A 247 26.50 -24.30 2.57
C HIS A 247 25.14 -23.61 2.47
N PHE A 248 24.93 -22.55 3.28
CA PHE A 248 23.68 -21.76 3.28
C PHE A 248 23.39 -21.13 1.91
N LEU A 249 24.37 -20.50 1.28
CA LEU A 249 24.27 -19.92 -0.06
C LEU A 249 23.94 -20.94 -1.13
N ASN A 250 24.41 -22.19 -0.97
CA ASN A 250 24.09 -23.31 -1.86
C ASN A 250 22.72 -23.96 -1.55
N GLY A 251 21.96 -23.43 -0.59
CA GLY A 251 20.63 -23.90 -0.24
C GLY A 251 20.57 -25.05 0.75
N VAL A 252 21.71 -25.42 1.34
CA VAL A 252 21.76 -26.40 2.42
C VAL A 252 21.15 -25.78 3.68
N LYS A 253 20.27 -26.53 4.35
CA LYS A 253 19.69 -26.11 5.62
C LYS A 253 20.73 -26.18 6.73
N ILE A 254 20.83 -25.14 7.54
CA ILE A 254 21.79 -25.05 8.63
C ILE A 254 21.06 -25.26 9.97
N THR A 255 21.52 -26.18 10.79
CA THR A 255 20.97 -26.37 12.13
C THR A 255 21.34 -25.20 13.03
N VAL A 256 20.33 -24.57 13.65
CA VAL A 256 20.46 -23.42 14.54
C VAL A 256 19.57 -23.67 15.78
N LYS A 257 20.11 -23.51 16.99
CA LYS A 257 19.38 -23.69 18.25
C LYS A 257 18.75 -22.37 18.71
N GLN A 258 17.78 -21.89 17.96
CA GLN A 258 17.00 -20.69 18.25
C GLN A 258 15.51 -20.95 17.92
N GLU A 259 14.63 -20.05 18.30
CA GLU A 259 13.20 -20.13 18.03
C GLU A 259 12.89 -19.95 16.53
N ASP A 260 11.81 -20.55 16.06
CA ASP A 260 11.34 -20.39 14.69
C ASP A 260 11.03 -18.92 14.39
N GLY A 261 11.41 -18.46 13.17
CA GLY A 261 11.19 -17.07 12.80
C GLY A 261 12.03 -16.60 11.62
N LEU A 262 11.94 -15.31 11.36
CA LEU A 262 12.76 -14.62 10.35
C LEU A 262 14.01 -14.06 11.01
N TYR A 263 15.16 -14.29 10.39
CA TYR A 263 16.46 -13.89 10.91
C TYR A 263 17.26 -13.09 9.90
N ARG A 264 17.98 -12.07 10.39
CA ARG A 264 19.05 -11.42 9.64
C ARG A 264 20.28 -12.31 9.65
N ILE A 265 20.84 -12.58 8.48
CA ILE A 265 22.01 -13.44 8.32
C ILE A 265 23.24 -12.60 8.08
N TYR A 266 24.27 -12.89 8.86
CA TYR A 266 25.57 -12.22 8.76
C TYR A 266 26.69 -13.24 8.55
N ASN A 267 27.74 -12.77 7.86
CA ASN A 267 29.06 -13.37 7.91
C ASN A 267 30.01 -12.30 8.46
N ASN A 268 30.62 -12.58 9.60
CA ASN A 268 31.30 -11.54 10.37
C ASN A 268 30.41 -10.32 10.62
N GLN A 269 30.77 -9.15 10.08
CA GLN A 269 30.01 -7.90 10.17
C GLN A 269 29.16 -7.62 8.91
N SER A 270 29.24 -8.47 7.90
CA SER A 270 28.55 -8.25 6.64
C SER A 270 27.16 -8.83 6.65
N PHE A 271 26.16 -8.00 6.39
CA PHE A 271 24.76 -8.44 6.20
C PHE A 271 24.61 -9.17 4.87
N ILE A 272 24.24 -10.44 4.92
CA ILE A 272 24.12 -11.33 3.76
C ILE A 272 22.68 -11.37 3.22
N GLY A 273 21.70 -11.17 4.10
CA GLY A 273 20.29 -11.25 3.73
C GLY A 273 19.42 -11.80 4.84
N LEU A 274 18.33 -12.48 4.46
CA LEU A 274 17.35 -13.04 5.38
C LEU A 274 17.29 -14.55 5.26
N GLY A 275 17.16 -15.22 6.41
CA GLY A 275 16.90 -16.65 6.52
C GLY A 275 15.64 -16.90 7.35
N LYS A 276 14.92 -17.96 7.01
CA LYS A 276 13.78 -18.44 7.78
C LYS A 276 14.16 -19.68 8.56
N LEU A 277 13.99 -19.64 9.88
CA LEU A 277 14.20 -20.77 10.76
C LEU A 277 12.87 -21.48 11.00
N GLU A 278 12.81 -22.77 10.71
CA GLU A 278 11.68 -23.65 10.96
C GLU A 278 12.17 -25.00 11.46
N ASN A 279 11.71 -25.43 12.63
CA ASN A 279 12.11 -26.69 13.27
C ASN A 279 13.65 -26.80 13.42
N HIS A 280 14.29 -25.75 13.93
CA HIS A 280 15.75 -25.62 14.06
C HIS A 280 16.54 -25.70 12.76
N LEU A 281 15.91 -25.64 11.59
CA LEU A 281 16.55 -25.65 10.28
C LEU A 281 16.43 -24.28 9.61
N LEU A 282 17.55 -23.56 9.56
CA LEU A 282 17.67 -22.29 8.88
C LEU A 282 17.76 -22.49 7.37
N LYS A 283 16.84 -21.89 6.65
CA LYS A 283 16.75 -21.87 5.18
C LYS A 283 17.01 -20.45 4.66
N ARG A 284 17.68 -20.34 3.50
CA ARG A 284 17.78 -19.05 2.83
C ARG A 284 16.40 -18.58 2.39
N ASP A 285 16.13 -17.27 2.58
CA ASP A 285 14.90 -16.63 2.13
C ASP A 285 15.20 -15.54 1.10
N ILE A 286 16.09 -14.61 1.42
CA ILE A 286 16.56 -13.52 0.55
C ILE A 286 18.06 -13.40 0.69
N ILE A 287 18.79 -13.40 -0.44
CA ILE A 287 20.24 -13.20 -0.49
C ILE A 287 20.54 -11.92 -1.26
N LEU A 288 21.40 -11.09 -0.66
CA LEU A 288 21.78 -9.77 -1.17
C LEU A 288 23.14 -9.79 -1.88
#